data_8589f1a49a5ecc36cae5d724fd507a31
#
_entry.id   8589f1a49a5ecc36cae5d724fd507a31
#
_cell.length_a   1.000
_cell.length_b   1.000
_cell.length_c   1.000
_cell.angle_alpha   90.00
_cell.angle_beta   90.00
_cell.angle_gamma   90.00
#
_symmetry.space_group_name_H-M   'P 1'
#
loop_
_entity.id
_entity.type
_entity.pdbx_description
1 polymer ?
#
loop_
_entity_poly.entity_id
_entity_poly.type
_entity_poly.pdbx_seq_one_letter_code
_entity_poly.pdbx_strand_id
1 'polypeptide(L)'
;MLIKVNGEEVEVAEGSTIREVIDKTSAPYTPGSILCLIKGKKELEKNINKYKIKTTKGSIILQLVEDSDAKELIDFWKESYEKFNGLNIRWSTSNEVAIGPVVTDLEPTADEYDYYENDVVLSLSSFSNESTHLILIKENVTNVYSVPPYNKGVFAKIIGGKKTLDKLNDDDKVTAIEPIVERSTTTDTASVSDLSIELKEGNELYTYVSLDINEKSPICDEHLFSIIKDGRIKVSYDSDSFLGFYELEGLEKPKEDTTPRARGTVTVRNSGKGVGKLYIYRENRVLTPNHTTVGKIRDGMEIIDIAKENDFITIVSEQQRIMTLNTTQAETSKLLESMGIEHVREGAVDDDAIIVEQTPKFTVDVLKEGKLVTKGIPKDKLCSIQLYPEAYRSTWYFRKLTGLLENPIGELKVHFAVPGMKLTIFEGDKKNAKGLVPEKTPETVVKAGEIGITNMSAKNMGLIGIRSEDNHEFGPTAESFSATNIVGLVCSNFEIIEKLKEGEILYVTESMS
;
A
#
# COMPACT_ATOMS: atom_id res chain seq x y z
N MET A 1 17.28 17.09 -28.89
CA MET A 1 17.29 15.64 -28.55
C MET A 1 15.91 15.18 -28.15
N LEU A 2 15.57 13.91 -28.46
CA LEU A 2 14.28 13.32 -28.12
C LEU A 2 14.41 12.47 -26.86
N ILE A 3 13.53 12.72 -25.88
CA ILE A 3 13.43 11.98 -24.60
C ILE A 3 11.97 11.59 -24.36
N LYS A 4 11.72 10.74 -23.36
CA LYS A 4 10.36 10.49 -22.89
C LYS A 4 10.17 11.06 -21.49
N VAL A 5 9.03 11.73 -21.26
CA VAL A 5 8.63 12.24 -19.96
C VAL A 5 7.26 11.66 -19.61
N ASN A 6 7.18 10.85 -18.55
CA ASN A 6 5.95 10.16 -18.13
C ASN A 6 5.28 9.37 -19.28
N GLY A 7 6.12 8.76 -20.16
CA GLY A 7 5.67 7.97 -21.31
C GLY A 7 5.46 8.76 -22.61
N GLU A 8 5.42 10.07 -22.58
CA GLU A 8 5.24 10.92 -23.76
C GLU A 8 6.59 11.38 -24.36
N GLU A 9 6.69 11.40 -25.69
CA GLU A 9 7.88 11.87 -26.39
C GLU A 9 7.95 13.41 -26.36
N VAL A 10 9.09 13.93 -25.94
CA VAL A 10 9.34 15.38 -25.80
C VAL A 10 10.67 15.74 -26.44
N GLU A 11 10.66 16.73 -27.32
CA GLU A 11 11.88 17.29 -27.89
C GLU A 11 12.44 18.39 -26.97
N VAL A 12 13.70 18.27 -26.53
CA VAL A 12 14.39 19.21 -25.63
C VAL A 12 15.75 19.59 -26.20
N ALA A 13 16.34 20.69 -25.71
CA ALA A 13 17.68 21.09 -26.09
C ALA A 13 18.71 20.03 -25.64
N GLU A 14 19.84 19.95 -26.31
CA GLU A 14 20.96 19.11 -25.89
C GLU A 14 21.55 19.66 -24.57
N GLY A 15 21.79 18.77 -23.58
CA GLY A 15 22.25 19.16 -22.25
C GLY A 15 21.17 19.71 -21.31
N SER A 16 19.88 19.63 -21.69
CA SER A 16 18.79 20.03 -20.77
C SER A 16 18.82 19.22 -19.48
N THR A 17 18.66 19.89 -18.36
CA THR A 17 18.57 19.29 -17.02
C THR A 17 17.17 18.77 -16.74
N ILE A 18 17.05 17.87 -15.73
CA ILE A 18 15.73 17.37 -15.26
C ILE A 18 14.80 18.53 -14.90
N ARG A 19 15.31 19.58 -14.20
CA ARG A 19 14.52 20.76 -13.84
C ARG A 19 13.92 21.45 -15.05
N GLU A 20 14.77 21.77 -16.04
CA GLU A 20 14.32 22.46 -17.26
C GLU A 20 13.26 21.65 -18.02
N VAL A 21 13.39 20.32 -17.99
CA VAL A 21 12.42 19.42 -18.63
C VAL A 21 11.09 19.41 -17.89
N ILE A 22 11.10 19.31 -16.55
CA ILE A 22 9.88 19.40 -15.73
C ILE A 22 9.18 20.74 -15.96
N ASP A 23 9.92 21.86 -15.93
CA ASP A 23 9.37 23.20 -16.14
C ASP A 23 8.77 23.34 -17.56
N LYS A 24 9.45 22.83 -18.58
CA LYS A 24 8.99 22.86 -19.97
C LYS A 24 7.72 22.06 -20.20
N THR A 25 7.63 20.87 -19.59
CA THR A 25 6.50 19.95 -19.76
C THR A 25 5.36 20.18 -18.79
N SER A 26 5.57 21.02 -17.77
CA SER A 26 4.68 21.17 -16.61
C SER A 26 4.32 19.82 -15.97
N ALA A 27 5.25 18.85 -16.01
CA ALA A 27 5.06 17.53 -15.45
C ALA A 27 4.86 17.61 -13.93
N PRO A 28 3.87 16.93 -13.36
CA PRO A 28 3.66 16.92 -11.92
C PRO A 28 4.91 16.47 -11.17
N TYR A 29 5.34 17.28 -10.22
CA TYR A 29 6.48 16.99 -9.33
C TYR A 29 6.35 17.75 -8.02
N THR A 30 6.39 17.06 -6.91
CA THR A 30 6.43 17.67 -5.58
C THR A 30 7.87 17.70 -5.07
N PRO A 31 8.43 18.87 -4.69
CA PRO A 31 9.81 19.00 -4.25
C PRO A 31 10.18 18.00 -3.14
N GLY A 32 11.34 17.36 -3.28
CA GLY A 32 11.84 16.34 -2.36
C GLY A 32 11.38 14.92 -2.67
N SER A 33 10.55 14.72 -3.69
CA SER A 33 10.20 13.38 -4.18
C SER A 33 11.30 12.83 -5.09
N ILE A 34 11.41 11.50 -5.14
CA ILE A 34 12.27 10.81 -6.10
C ILE A 34 11.66 10.83 -7.49
N LEU A 35 12.52 10.70 -8.48
CA LEU A 35 12.19 10.55 -9.89
C LEU A 35 12.81 9.23 -10.38
N CYS A 36 12.18 8.62 -11.38
CA CYS A 36 12.75 7.46 -12.07
C CYS A 36 13.38 7.91 -13.39
N LEU A 37 14.70 7.74 -13.51
CA LEU A 37 15.44 7.98 -14.74
C LEU A 37 15.88 6.65 -15.36
N ILE A 38 15.37 6.35 -16.55
CA ILE A 38 15.79 5.22 -17.36
C ILE A 38 16.78 5.72 -18.40
N LYS A 39 18.04 5.28 -18.29
CA LYS A 39 19.15 5.74 -19.14
C LYS A 39 19.30 4.93 -20.42
N GLY A 40 18.71 3.75 -20.49
CA GLY A 40 18.73 2.88 -21.67
C GLY A 40 18.03 1.55 -21.39
N LYS A 41 17.55 0.92 -22.46
CA LYS A 41 17.01 -0.44 -22.42
C LYS A 41 18.09 -1.35 -22.97
N LYS A 42 18.70 -2.20 -22.13
CA LYS A 42 19.45 -3.35 -22.59
C LYS A 42 18.46 -4.49 -22.77
N GLU A 43 18.24 -4.92 -24.01
CA GLU A 43 17.62 -6.22 -24.25
C GLU A 43 18.59 -7.28 -23.71
N LEU A 44 18.30 -7.82 -22.54
CA LEU A 44 18.96 -9.02 -22.08
C LEU A 44 18.34 -10.23 -22.78
N GLU A 45 19.23 -11.18 -23.08
CA GLU A 45 18.92 -12.44 -23.72
C GLU A 45 17.63 -13.09 -23.21
N LYS A 46 16.93 -13.76 -24.14
CA LYS A 46 15.79 -14.62 -23.84
C LYS A 46 16.19 -15.66 -22.81
N ASN A 47 15.88 -15.46 -21.56
CA ASN A 47 16.12 -16.48 -20.56
C ASN A 47 14.95 -17.46 -20.56
N ILE A 48 15.19 -18.65 -21.11
CA ILE A 48 14.24 -19.75 -21.09
C ILE A 48 14.60 -20.64 -19.90
N ASN A 49 13.98 -20.37 -18.75
CA ASN A 49 14.11 -21.19 -17.56
C ASN A 49 12.81 -21.90 -17.15
N LYS A 50 11.72 -21.68 -17.89
CA LYS A 50 10.41 -22.30 -17.66
C LYS A 50 9.89 -23.00 -18.91
N TYR A 51 9.21 -24.12 -18.71
CA TYR A 51 8.58 -24.89 -19.76
C TYR A 51 7.15 -25.25 -19.40
N LYS A 52 6.27 -25.25 -20.39
CA LYS A 52 4.87 -25.66 -20.26
C LYS A 52 4.67 -27.00 -20.95
N ILE A 53 4.43 -28.04 -20.18
CA ILE A 53 4.01 -29.36 -20.67
C ILE A 53 2.49 -29.34 -20.85
N LYS A 54 2.03 -29.43 -22.07
CA LYS A 54 0.61 -29.60 -22.42
C LYS A 54 0.29 -31.07 -22.49
N THR A 55 -0.77 -31.48 -21.84
CA THR A 55 -1.26 -32.87 -21.82
C THR A 55 -2.73 -32.93 -22.19
N THR A 56 -3.28 -34.13 -22.38
CA THR A 56 -4.71 -34.36 -22.64
C THR A 56 -5.60 -33.88 -21.49
N LYS A 57 -5.08 -33.72 -20.26
CA LYS A 57 -5.83 -33.27 -19.05
C LYS A 57 -5.59 -31.80 -18.68
N GLY A 58 -4.67 -31.12 -19.33
CA GLY A 58 -4.31 -29.74 -19.03
C GLY A 58 -2.83 -29.48 -19.13
N SER A 59 -2.33 -28.47 -18.43
CA SER A 59 -0.92 -28.07 -18.50
C SER A 59 -0.23 -28.14 -17.14
N ILE A 60 1.06 -28.49 -17.19
CA ILE A 60 1.99 -28.49 -16.06
C ILE A 60 3.11 -27.50 -16.39
N ILE A 61 3.57 -26.72 -15.42
CA ILE A 61 4.64 -25.74 -15.62
C ILE A 61 5.86 -26.21 -14.84
N LEU A 62 6.98 -26.32 -15.54
CA LEU A 62 8.29 -26.62 -14.99
C LEU A 62 9.14 -25.35 -14.91
N GLN A 63 9.98 -25.27 -13.89
CA GLN A 63 11.06 -24.31 -13.78
C GLN A 63 12.38 -25.04 -13.63
N LEU A 64 13.38 -24.72 -14.47
CA LEU A 64 14.72 -25.27 -14.35
C LEU A 64 15.35 -24.85 -13.02
N VAL A 65 16.14 -25.75 -12.41
CA VAL A 65 16.83 -25.45 -11.15
C VAL A 65 18.04 -24.54 -11.42
N GLU A 66 18.40 -23.70 -10.43
CA GLU A 66 19.60 -22.86 -10.47
C GLU A 66 20.76 -23.56 -9.71
N ASP A 67 21.09 -24.77 -10.14
CA ASP A 67 22.12 -25.59 -9.53
C ASP A 67 23.22 -25.89 -10.55
N SER A 68 24.48 -25.60 -10.19
CA SER A 68 25.64 -25.86 -11.05
C SER A 68 25.80 -27.33 -11.38
N ASP A 69 25.42 -28.23 -10.45
CA ASP A 69 25.52 -29.68 -10.64
C ASP A 69 24.47 -30.23 -11.62
N ALA A 70 23.39 -29.45 -11.87
CA ALA A 70 22.35 -29.79 -12.84
C ALA A 70 22.62 -29.25 -14.25
N LYS A 71 23.70 -28.52 -14.46
CA LYS A 71 23.97 -27.80 -15.72
C LYS A 71 23.90 -28.70 -16.96
N GLU A 72 24.54 -29.86 -16.93
CA GLU A 72 24.54 -30.79 -18.06
C GLU A 72 23.15 -31.35 -18.38
N LEU A 73 22.35 -31.61 -17.34
CA LEU A 73 20.94 -32.03 -17.51
C LEU A 73 20.07 -30.91 -18.08
N ILE A 74 20.32 -29.68 -17.66
CA ILE A 74 19.62 -28.50 -18.16
C ILE A 74 19.95 -28.25 -19.63
N ASP A 75 21.23 -28.35 -19.99
CA ASP A 75 21.67 -28.17 -21.37
C ASP A 75 21.10 -29.31 -22.25
N PHE A 76 21.16 -30.54 -21.78
CA PHE A 76 20.48 -31.66 -22.46
C PHE A 76 18.96 -31.42 -22.65
N TRP A 77 18.28 -30.96 -21.59
CA TRP A 77 16.85 -30.65 -21.66
C TRP A 77 16.54 -29.58 -22.70
N LYS A 78 17.30 -28.48 -22.72
CA LYS A 78 17.12 -27.39 -23.68
C LYS A 78 17.25 -27.86 -25.14
N GLU A 79 18.12 -28.82 -25.41
CA GLU A 79 18.34 -29.39 -26.75
C GLU A 79 17.37 -30.52 -27.11
N SER A 80 16.75 -31.17 -26.10
CA SER A 80 16.03 -32.43 -26.32
C SER A 80 14.57 -32.45 -25.86
N TYR A 81 14.03 -31.40 -25.25
CA TYR A 81 12.65 -31.38 -24.69
C TYR A 81 11.59 -31.72 -25.75
N GLU A 82 11.81 -31.37 -27.02
CA GLU A 82 10.88 -31.67 -28.12
C GLU A 82 10.73 -33.17 -28.38
N LYS A 83 11.72 -34.00 -28.04
CA LYS A 83 11.63 -35.47 -28.14
C LYS A 83 10.50 -36.06 -27.31
N PHE A 84 10.05 -35.37 -26.28
CA PHE A 84 8.95 -35.79 -25.42
C PHE A 84 7.57 -35.38 -25.93
N ASN A 85 7.48 -34.65 -27.05
CA ASN A 85 6.21 -34.26 -27.68
C ASN A 85 5.50 -35.49 -28.24
N GLY A 86 4.20 -35.60 -27.99
CA GLY A 86 3.37 -36.67 -28.50
C GLY A 86 3.50 -38.01 -27.75
N LEU A 87 4.40 -38.11 -26.77
CA LEU A 87 4.60 -39.35 -26.01
C LEU A 87 3.45 -39.61 -25.05
N ASN A 88 3.17 -40.89 -24.83
CA ASN A 88 2.20 -41.34 -23.85
C ASN A 88 2.76 -41.22 -22.40
N ILE A 89 1.86 -41.10 -21.43
CA ILE A 89 2.18 -41.41 -20.06
C ILE A 89 2.49 -42.90 -19.97
N ARG A 90 3.70 -43.24 -19.56
CA ARG A 90 4.16 -44.64 -19.49
C ARG A 90 3.61 -45.38 -18.31
N TRP A 91 3.58 -44.72 -17.16
CA TRP A 91 2.89 -45.15 -15.93
C TRP A 91 2.55 -43.94 -15.06
N SER A 92 1.53 -44.09 -14.24
CA SER A 92 1.13 -43.12 -13.23
C SER A 92 0.81 -43.86 -11.92
N THR A 93 1.53 -43.52 -10.87
CA THR A 93 1.34 -44.05 -9.53
C THR A 93 0.87 -42.98 -8.56
N SER A 94 0.73 -43.30 -7.27
CA SER A 94 0.50 -42.29 -6.21
C SER A 94 1.65 -41.29 -6.12
N ASN A 95 2.89 -41.74 -6.36
CA ASN A 95 4.10 -40.96 -6.06
C ASN A 95 4.68 -40.25 -7.27
N GLU A 96 4.37 -40.70 -8.50
CA GLU A 96 5.02 -40.20 -9.72
C GLU A 96 4.20 -40.41 -10.99
N VAL A 97 4.60 -39.67 -12.05
CA VAL A 97 4.17 -39.87 -13.43
C VAL A 97 5.39 -39.97 -14.31
N ALA A 98 5.46 -40.98 -15.16
CA ALA A 98 6.54 -41.16 -16.12
C ALA A 98 6.07 -40.92 -17.56
N ILE A 99 6.85 -40.14 -18.31
CA ILE A 99 6.64 -39.80 -19.72
C ILE A 99 7.82 -40.36 -20.52
N GLY A 100 7.56 -41.12 -21.53
CA GLY A 100 8.63 -41.72 -22.36
C GLY A 100 8.23 -43.06 -22.98
N PRO A 101 9.23 -43.87 -23.47
CA PRO A 101 10.67 -43.59 -23.42
C PRO A 101 11.17 -42.73 -24.59
N VAL A 102 12.37 -42.15 -24.43
CA VAL A 102 13.18 -41.55 -25.49
C VAL A 102 14.60 -42.11 -25.46
N VAL A 103 15.28 -42.09 -26.61
CA VAL A 103 16.69 -42.47 -26.72
C VAL A 103 17.56 -41.24 -26.44
N THR A 104 18.58 -41.43 -25.58
CA THR A 104 19.51 -40.35 -25.17
C THR A 104 20.96 -40.86 -25.18
N ASP A 105 21.91 -39.96 -25.01
CA ASP A 105 23.34 -40.28 -24.88
C ASP A 105 23.80 -40.23 -23.40
N LEU A 106 22.85 -40.19 -22.44
CA LEU A 106 23.14 -40.11 -21.02
C LEU A 106 23.57 -41.48 -20.46
N GLU A 107 24.51 -41.49 -19.54
CA GLU A 107 24.99 -42.70 -18.87
C GLU A 107 24.33 -42.84 -17.49
N PRO A 108 23.80 -44.03 -17.10
CA PRO A 108 23.11 -44.22 -15.85
C PRO A 108 24.06 -44.50 -14.69
N THR A 109 23.66 -44.06 -13.50
CA THR A 109 24.21 -44.52 -12.22
C THR A 109 23.19 -45.41 -11.47
N ALA A 110 23.66 -46.19 -10.50
CA ALA A 110 22.83 -47.17 -9.75
C ALA A 110 22.68 -46.80 -8.26
N ASP A 111 22.65 -45.54 -7.96
CA ASP A 111 22.55 -45.05 -6.57
C ASP A 111 21.10 -44.82 -6.16
N GLU A 112 20.80 -45.00 -4.87
CA GLU A 112 19.54 -44.67 -4.26
C GLU A 112 19.54 -43.23 -3.77
N TYR A 113 18.50 -42.46 -4.13
CA TYR A 113 18.35 -41.06 -3.77
C TYR A 113 16.96 -40.75 -3.21
N ASP A 114 16.92 -39.72 -2.35
CA ASP A 114 15.68 -39.09 -1.89
C ASP A 114 15.24 -38.03 -2.88
N TYR A 115 14.00 -38.16 -3.36
CA TYR A 115 13.32 -37.21 -4.24
C TYR A 115 12.18 -36.56 -3.50
N TYR A 116 11.98 -35.30 -3.76
CA TYR A 116 10.96 -34.50 -3.10
C TYR A 116 9.80 -34.18 -4.01
N GLU A 117 8.65 -33.95 -3.42
CA GLU A 117 7.47 -33.47 -4.13
C GLU A 117 7.82 -32.31 -5.07
N ASN A 118 7.33 -32.38 -6.30
CA ASN A 118 7.59 -31.45 -7.40
C ASN A 118 8.97 -31.58 -8.07
N ASP A 119 9.83 -32.51 -7.70
CA ASP A 119 11.03 -32.79 -8.48
C ASP A 119 10.69 -33.29 -9.88
N VAL A 120 11.51 -32.91 -10.85
CA VAL A 120 11.47 -33.40 -12.24
C VAL A 120 12.80 -34.08 -12.55
N VAL A 121 12.74 -35.37 -12.85
CA VAL A 121 13.90 -36.25 -12.92
C VAL A 121 14.02 -36.85 -14.31
N LEU A 122 15.24 -36.95 -14.86
CA LEU A 122 15.55 -37.78 -16.01
C LEU A 122 16.01 -39.17 -15.51
N SER A 123 15.24 -40.21 -15.82
CA SER A 123 15.50 -41.59 -15.42
C SER A 123 15.81 -42.45 -16.63
N LEU A 124 16.88 -43.24 -16.57
CA LEU A 124 17.28 -44.19 -17.61
C LEU A 124 16.85 -45.59 -17.16
N SER A 125 15.56 -45.88 -17.27
CA SER A 125 14.94 -47.13 -16.84
C SER A 125 15.70 -48.36 -17.38
N SER A 126 15.86 -49.37 -16.56
CA SER A 126 16.61 -50.57 -16.87
C SER A 126 18.11 -50.33 -17.18
N PHE A 127 18.68 -49.24 -16.67
CA PHE A 127 20.08 -48.86 -16.91
C PHE A 127 20.42 -48.74 -18.42
N SER A 128 19.45 -48.29 -19.21
CA SER A 128 19.58 -48.16 -20.67
C SER A 128 19.25 -46.76 -21.13
N ASN A 129 20.13 -46.14 -21.90
CA ASN A 129 19.92 -44.85 -22.54
C ASN A 129 18.85 -44.88 -23.66
N GLU A 130 18.44 -46.08 -24.13
CA GLU A 130 17.30 -46.26 -25.02
C GLU A 130 15.95 -46.14 -24.30
N SER A 131 15.95 -46.09 -22.97
CA SER A 131 14.75 -46.08 -22.12
C SER A 131 14.72 -44.89 -21.15
N THR A 132 15.05 -43.70 -21.62
CA THR A 132 15.01 -42.49 -20.82
C THR A 132 13.58 -41.99 -20.67
N HIS A 133 13.19 -41.74 -19.43
CA HIS A 133 11.88 -41.21 -19.03
C HIS A 133 12.01 -39.88 -18.30
N LEU A 134 11.03 -39.02 -18.52
CA LEU A 134 10.82 -37.83 -17.68
C LEU A 134 9.90 -38.24 -16.52
N ILE A 135 10.40 -38.20 -15.30
CA ILE A 135 9.64 -38.52 -14.08
C ILE A 135 9.21 -37.23 -13.39
N LEU A 136 7.92 -37.11 -13.12
CA LEU A 136 7.29 -36.02 -12.39
C LEU A 136 6.88 -36.53 -10.99
N ILE A 137 7.55 -36.06 -9.94
CA ILE A 137 7.36 -36.54 -8.57
C ILE A 137 6.14 -35.88 -7.93
N LYS A 138 5.15 -36.67 -7.48
CA LYS A 138 3.92 -36.23 -6.81
C LYS A 138 4.08 -36.13 -5.29
N GLU A 139 4.83 -37.06 -4.71
CA GLU A 139 5.07 -37.18 -3.28
C GLU A 139 6.52 -37.58 -3.03
N ASN A 140 7.04 -37.27 -1.83
CA ASN A 140 8.41 -37.65 -1.45
C ASN A 140 8.62 -39.16 -1.56
N VAL A 141 9.69 -39.59 -2.19
CA VAL A 141 10.03 -40.98 -2.43
C VAL A 141 11.53 -41.20 -2.43
N THR A 142 12.00 -42.29 -1.84
CA THR A 142 13.36 -42.79 -1.99
C THR A 142 13.36 -43.88 -3.05
N ASN A 143 14.17 -43.70 -4.12
CA ASN A 143 14.17 -44.64 -5.25
C ASN A 143 15.50 -44.66 -6.00
N VAL A 144 15.69 -45.73 -6.78
CA VAL A 144 16.80 -45.91 -7.74
C VAL A 144 16.23 -45.76 -9.15
N TYR A 145 16.31 -44.54 -9.70
CA TYR A 145 15.79 -44.27 -11.05
C TYR A 145 16.79 -44.50 -12.16
N SER A 146 17.98 -45.01 -11.87
CA SER A 146 19.06 -45.12 -12.86
C SER A 146 19.32 -43.76 -13.54
N VAL A 147 19.66 -42.79 -12.77
CA VAL A 147 19.78 -41.38 -13.24
C VAL A 147 21.18 -41.07 -13.73
N PRO A 148 21.36 -40.04 -14.57
CA PRO A 148 22.71 -39.52 -14.87
C PRO A 148 23.44 -39.06 -13.60
N PRO A 149 24.77 -39.08 -13.57
CA PRO A 149 25.59 -38.78 -12.39
C PRO A 149 25.61 -37.28 -12.01
N TYR A 150 24.58 -36.53 -12.36
CA TYR A 150 24.44 -35.09 -12.11
C TYR A 150 23.20 -34.81 -11.30
N ASN A 151 23.32 -34.09 -10.20
CA ASN A 151 22.21 -33.65 -9.34
C ASN A 151 21.09 -34.70 -9.16
N LYS A 152 21.41 -35.98 -8.97
CA LYS A 152 20.44 -37.08 -8.82
C LYS A 152 19.46 -37.21 -10.02
N GLY A 153 19.82 -36.71 -11.18
CA GLY A 153 18.93 -36.61 -12.35
C GLY A 153 17.89 -35.49 -12.28
N VAL A 154 17.84 -34.69 -11.20
CA VAL A 154 16.89 -33.58 -11.01
C VAL A 154 17.38 -32.34 -11.76
N PHE A 155 16.61 -31.85 -12.71
CA PHE A 155 16.96 -30.65 -13.51
C PHE A 155 15.90 -29.53 -13.45
N ALA A 156 14.69 -29.84 -12.94
CA ALA A 156 13.60 -28.88 -12.84
C ALA A 156 12.69 -29.15 -11.66
N LYS A 157 11.83 -28.20 -11.35
CA LYS A 157 10.75 -28.29 -10.37
C LYS A 157 9.41 -27.99 -11.02
N ILE A 158 8.35 -28.65 -10.57
CA ILE A 158 6.97 -28.33 -10.96
C ILE A 158 6.52 -27.11 -10.16
N ILE A 159 6.21 -26.00 -10.84
CA ILE A 159 5.74 -24.75 -10.21
C ILE A 159 4.26 -24.47 -10.46
N GLY A 160 3.60 -25.26 -11.27
CA GLY A 160 2.17 -25.14 -11.56
C GLY A 160 1.58 -26.39 -12.21
N GLY A 161 0.25 -26.54 -12.10
CA GLY A 161 -0.46 -27.66 -12.73
C GLY A 161 -0.57 -28.92 -11.86
N LYS A 162 -0.38 -28.88 -10.54
CA LYS A 162 -0.47 -30.04 -9.64
C LYS A 162 -1.77 -30.82 -9.82
N LYS A 163 -2.93 -30.15 -9.89
CA LYS A 163 -4.23 -30.80 -10.15
C LYS A 163 -4.30 -31.53 -11.50
N THR A 164 -3.53 -31.10 -12.48
CA THR A 164 -3.41 -31.80 -13.79
C THR A 164 -2.54 -33.03 -13.61
N LEU A 165 -1.39 -32.88 -12.93
CA LEU A 165 -0.49 -34.00 -12.64
C LEU A 165 -1.19 -35.14 -11.90
N ASP A 166 -2.02 -34.84 -10.90
CA ASP A 166 -2.78 -35.83 -10.11
C ASP A 166 -3.82 -36.59 -10.94
N LYS A 167 -4.29 -36.01 -12.06
CA LYS A 167 -5.31 -36.61 -12.93
C LYS A 167 -4.73 -37.40 -14.11
N LEU A 168 -3.42 -37.34 -14.33
CA LEU A 168 -2.78 -38.09 -15.42
C LEU A 168 -2.80 -39.58 -15.14
N ASN A 169 -3.08 -40.37 -16.18
CA ASN A 169 -3.04 -41.82 -16.21
C ASN A 169 -2.42 -42.36 -17.50
N ASP A 170 -2.32 -43.68 -17.65
CA ASP A 170 -1.65 -44.33 -18.75
C ASP A 170 -2.34 -44.11 -20.13
N ASP A 171 -3.61 -43.67 -20.14
CA ASP A 171 -4.36 -43.35 -21.36
C ASP A 171 -4.04 -41.93 -21.87
N ASP A 172 -3.33 -41.12 -21.07
CA ASP A 172 -3.01 -39.74 -21.38
C ASP A 172 -1.68 -39.61 -22.14
N LYS A 173 -1.50 -38.47 -22.78
CA LYS A 173 -0.27 -38.14 -23.50
C LYS A 173 0.13 -36.67 -23.36
N VAL A 174 1.41 -36.42 -23.56
CA VAL A 174 1.95 -35.08 -23.77
C VAL A 174 1.60 -34.64 -25.17
N THR A 175 0.91 -33.52 -25.32
CA THR A 175 0.53 -32.98 -26.63
C THR A 175 1.59 -32.04 -27.20
N ALA A 176 2.24 -31.25 -26.33
CA ALA A 176 3.34 -30.36 -26.67
C ALA A 176 4.12 -29.94 -25.40
N ILE A 177 5.41 -29.65 -25.55
CA ILE A 177 6.24 -28.96 -24.59
C ILE A 177 6.70 -27.66 -25.20
N GLU A 178 6.38 -26.53 -24.54
CA GLU A 178 6.68 -25.19 -25.04
C GLU A 178 7.56 -24.44 -24.05
N PRO A 179 8.68 -23.84 -24.49
CA PRO A 179 9.45 -22.95 -23.63
C PRO A 179 8.64 -21.69 -23.33
N ILE A 180 8.67 -21.25 -22.08
CA ILE A 180 8.12 -19.95 -21.66
C ILE A 180 9.23 -18.94 -21.76
N VAL A 181 9.15 -18.07 -22.77
CA VAL A 181 10.14 -17.01 -22.98
C VAL A 181 9.85 -15.86 -22.04
N GLU A 182 10.63 -15.72 -21.00
CA GLU A 182 10.64 -14.52 -20.16
C GLU A 182 11.57 -13.49 -20.83
N ARG A 183 11.00 -12.39 -21.31
CA ARG A 183 11.77 -11.24 -21.77
C ARG A 183 12.10 -10.40 -20.55
N SER A 184 13.28 -10.55 -19.98
CA SER A 184 13.80 -9.59 -19.03
C SER A 184 14.48 -8.45 -19.78
N THR A 185 13.81 -7.32 -19.87
CA THR A 185 14.46 -6.07 -20.26
C THR A 185 15.13 -5.52 -19.01
N THR A 186 16.45 -5.59 -18.89
CA THR A 186 17.14 -4.84 -17.85
C THR A 186 17.22 -3.41 -18.32
N THR A 187 16.48 -2.55 -17.66
CA THR A 187 16.60 -1.11 -17.83
C THR A 187 17.68 -0.61 -16.89
N ASP A 188 18.59 0.22 -17.37
CA ASP A 188 19.51 0.99 -16.52
C ASP A 188 18.68 2.11 -15.88
N THR A 189 18.05 1.76 -14.76
CA THR A 189 17.08 2.60 -14.06
C THR A 189 17.72 3.16 -12.79
N ALA A 190 17.64 4.45 -12.59
CA ALA A 190 18.15 5.13 -11.41
C ALA A 190 17.05 5.90 -10.69
N SER A 191 17.02 5.77 -9.35
CA SER A 191 16.30 6.72 -8.49
C SER A 191 17.13 7.99 -8.37
N VAL A 192 16.56 9.13 -8.72
CA VAL A 192 17.24 10.43 -8.69
C VAL A 192 16.40 11.45 -7.93
N SER A 193 17.06 12.32 -7.17
CA SER A 193 16.45 13.48 -6.50
C SER A 193 17.14 14.81 -6.89
N ASP A 194 18.29 14.70 -7.57
CA ASP A 194 19.05 15.84 -8.07
C ASP A 194 18.49 16.29 -9.44
N LEU A 195 17.84 17.43 -9.45
CA LEU A 195 17.24 18.03 -10.65
C LEU A 195 18.26 18.68 -11.59
N SER A 196 19.53 18.80 -11.20
CA SER A 196 20.61 19.35 -12.03
C SER A 196 21.20 18.34 -13.02
N ILE A 197 20.80 17.06 -12.93
CA ILE A 197 21.26 16.02 -13.84
C ILE A 197 20.85 16.33 -15.28
N GLU A 198 21.86 16.35 -16.18
CA GLU A 198 21.65 16.50 -17.62
C GLU A 198 21.08 15.19 -18.22
N LEU A 199 20.05 15.35 -19.05
CA LEU A 199 19.45 14.24 -19.78
C LEU A 199 20.18 14.00 -21.10
N LYS A 200 20.07 12.78 -21.62
CA LYS A 200 20.66 12.35 -22.89
C LYS A 200 19.58 11.86 -23.86
N GLU A 201 19.90 11.83 -25.14
CA GLU A 201 19.05 11.27 -26.18
C GLU A 201 18.55 9.86 -25.77
N GLY A 202 17.24 9.64 -25.87
CA GLY A 202 16.59 8.37 -25.55
C GLY A 202 16.40 8.09 -24.05
N ASN A 203 16.74 9.03 -23.15
CA ASN A 203 16.37 8.88 -21.73
C ASN A 203 14.85 8.90 -21.55
N GLU A 204 14.35 8.14 -20.55
CA GLU A 204 12.96 8.19 -20.11
C GLU A 204 12.92 8.69 -18.65
N LEU A 205 12.14 9.72 -18.38
CA LEU A 205 11.97 10.34 -17.07
C LEU A 205 10.54 10.16 -16.57
N TYR A 206 10.35 9.60 -15.38
CA TYR A 206 9.06 9.53 -14.69
C TYR A 206 9.12 10.40 -13.44
N THR A 207 8.15 11.32 -13.29
CA THR A 207 8.15 12.37 -12.27
C THR A 207 7.06 12.16 -11.21
N TYR A 208 6.02 11.41 -11.51
CA TYR A 208 4.89 11.17 -10.63
C TYR A 208 4.25 9.80 -10.87
N VAL A 209 3.43 9.42 -9.94
CA VAL A 209 2.56 8.24 -10.00
C VAL A 209 1.13 8.72 -10.14
N SER A 210 0.40 8.26 -11.17
CA SER A 210 -1.03 8.54 -11.32
C SER A 210 -1.88 7.39 -10.77
N LEU A 211 -2.99 7.74 -10.14
CA LEU A 211 -3.84 6.83 -9.39
C LEU A 211 -5.31 6.99 -9.82
N ASP A 212 -5.93 5.89 -10.23
CA ASP A 212 -7.38 5.77 -10.43
C ASP A 212 -8.03 5.28 -9.13
N ILE A 213 -9.09 5.95 -8.69
CA ILE A 213 -9.81 5.65 -7.44
C ILE A 213 -10.85 4.54 -7.66
N ASN A 214 -11.07 3.71 -6.64
CA ASN A 214 -12.11 2.70 -6.64
C ASN A 214 -13.41 3.22 -6.00
N GLU A 215 -14.32 3.73 -6.78
CA GLU A 215 -15.61 4.31 -6.32
C GLU A 215 -16.49 3.39 -5.46
N LYS A 216 -16.12 2.12 -5.26
CA LYS A 216 -16.84 1.17 -4.39
C LYS A 216 -16.35 1.17 -2.94
N SER A 217 -15.35 2.00 -2.63
CA SER A 217 -14.73 2.07 -1.31
C SER A 217 -14.67 3.49 -0.74
N PRO A 218 -15.79 4.24 -0.68
CA PRO A 218 -15.81 5.68 -0.40
C PRO A 218 -15.14 6.06 0.93
N ILE A 219 -15.25 5.25 1.98
CA ILE A 219 -14.65 5.53 3.29
C ILE A 219 -13.13 5.31 3.26
N CYS A 220 -12.68 4.24 2.60
CA CYS A 220 -11.26 3.96 2.46
C CYS A 220 -10.58 4.84 1.41
N ASP A 221 -11.32 5.31 0.39
CA ASP A 221 -10.83 6.30 -0.57
C ASP A 221 -10.60 7.65 0.10
N GLU A 222 -11.48 8.06 1.02
CA GLU A 222 -11.30 9.29 1.80
C GLU A 222 -10.06 9.21 2.70
N HIS A 223 -9.77 8.02 3.24
CA HIS A 223 -8.53 7.76 3.97
C HIS A 223 -7.28 7.89 3.07
N LEU A 224 -7.32 7.33 1.86
CA LEU A 224 -6.27 7.50 0.86
C LEU A 224 -6.05 8.99 0.53
N PHE A 225 -7.13 9.73 0.24
CA PHE A 225 -7.04 11.17 -0.04
C PHE A 225 -6.41 11.96 1.09
N SER A 226 -6.68 11.60 2.36
CA SER A 226 -6.09 12.28 3.51
C SER A 226 -4.57 12.07 3.61
N ILE A 227 -4.07 10.91 3.15
CA ILE A 227 -2.63 10.59 3.11
C ILE A 227 -1.93 11.34 1.97
N ILE A 228 -2.56 11.42 0.79
CA ILE A 228 -1.94 12.02 -0.40
C ILE A 228 -2.24 13.52 -0.56
N LYS A 229 -2.87 14.16 0.43
CA LYS A 229 -3.34 15.57 0.37
C LYS A 229 -2.28 16.60 -0.05
N ASP A 230 -1.01 16.34 0.27
CA ASP A 230 0.11 17.23 -0.04
C ASP A 230 0.79 16.91 -1.39
N GLY A 231 0.16 16.06 -2.22
CA GLY A 231 0.66 15.66 -3.54
C GLY A 231 1.89 14.75 -3.48
N ARG A 232 2.27 14.28 -2.29
CA ARG A 232 3.37 13.31 -2.09
C ARG A 232 3.08 12.37 -0.93
N ILE A 233 3.74 11.21 -0.95
CA ILE A 233 3.60 10.21 0.08
C ILE A 233 4.98 9.64 0.46
N LYS A 234 5.21 9.41 1.75
CA LYS A 234 6.46 8.85 2.27
C LYS A 234 6.38 7.33 2.33
N VAL A 235 7.36 6.64 1.73
CA VAL A 235 7.51 5.18 1.84
C VAL A 235 7.97 4.83 3.26
N SER A 236 7.14 4.09 4.00
CA SER A 236 7.45 3.62 5.36
C SER A 236 8.08 2.23 5.38
N TYR A 237 7.89 1.45 4.30
CA TYR A 237 8.43 0.10 4.17
C TYR A 237 8.50 -0.28 2.69
N ASP A 238 9.61 -0.90 2.28
CA ASP A 238 9.77 -1.47 0.96
C ASP A 238 10.04 -2.98 1.00
N SER A 239 9.52 -3.69 0.02
CA SER A 239 9.78 -5.09 -0.25
C SER A 239 9.65 -5.35 -1.75
N ASP A 240 10.12 -6.51 -2.21
CA ASP A 240 10.02 -6.89 -3.62
C ASP A 240 8.56 -6.92 -4.11
N SER A 241 7.60 -7.20 -3.23
CA SER A 241 6.21 -7.41 -3.61
C SER A 241 5.27 -6.23 -3.35
N PHE A 242 5.65 -5.25 -2.54
CA PHE A 242 4.82 -4.06 -2.26
C PHE A 242 5.61 -2.93 -1.57
N LEU A 243 5.09 -1.71 -1.69
CA LEU A 243 5.42 -0.58 -0.82
C LEU A 243 4.33 -0.43 0.25
N GLY A 244 4.75 -0.09 1.47
CA GLY A 244 3.87 0.20 2.60
C GLY A 244 3.99 1.65 3.06
N PHE A 245 2.84 2.28 3.38
CA PHE A 245 2.73 3.65 3.86
C PHE A 245 1.96 3.63 5.17
N TYR A 246 2.58 4.07 6.26
CA TYR A 246 2.12 3.82 7.63
C TYR A 246 1.73 5.08 8.38
N GLU A 247 1.58 6.20 7.69
CA GLU A 247 1.31 7.52 8.27
C GLU A 247 0.06 7.52 9.18
N LEU A 248 -0.99 6.82 8.75
CA LEU A 248 -2.24 6.69 9.49
C LEU A 248 -2.47 5.26 10.03
N GLU A 249 -1.38 4.52 10.34
CA GLU A 249 -1.49 3.21 11.00
C GLU A 249 -2.23 3.32 12.34
N GLY A 250 -3.18 2.43 12.57
CA GLY A 250 -4.01 2.39 13.78
C GLY A 250 -5.37 3.08 13.60
N LEU A 251 -5.63 3.72 12.46
CA LEU A 251 -6.94 4.27 12.14
C LEU A 251 -7.83 3.17 11.52
N GLU A 252 -8.83 2.74 12.28
CA GLU A 252 -9.74 1.66 11.88
C GLU A 252 -10.56 2.08 10.65
N LYS A 253 -10.63 1.22 9.64
CA LYS A 253 -11.44 1.40 8.43
C LYS A 253 -12.33 0.19 8.21
N PRO A 254 -13.54 0.38 7.65
CA PRO A 254 -14.43 -0.73 7.35
C PRO A 254 -13.87 -1.60 6.21
N LYS A 255 -14.39 -2.82 6.12
CA LYS A 255 -14.22 -3.63 4.94
C LYS A 255 -15.23 -3.15 3.88
N GLU A 256 -14.72 -2.66 2.76
CA GLU A 256 -15.50 -2.30 1.58
C GLU A 256 -15.16 -3.25 0.42
N ASP A 257 -14.90 -2.75 -0.79
CA ASP A 257 -14.60 -3.59 -1.95
C ASP A 257 -13.27 -4.34 -1.79
N THR A 258 -13.24 -5.60 -2.20
CA THR A 258 -12.02 -6.43 -2.15
C THR A 258 -11.82 -7.13 -3.48
N THR A 259 -10.67 -6.89 -4.10
CA THR A 259 -10.27 -7.51 -5.37
C THR A 259 -8.94 -8.27 -5.24
N PRO A 260 -8.58 -9.14 -6.21
CA PRO A 260 -7.23 -9.67 -6.28
C PRO A 260 -6.21 -8.52 -6.35
N ARG A 261 -5.16 -8.62 -5.54
CA ARG A 261 -4.12 -7.58 -5.45
C ARG A 261 -3.11 -7.75 -6.57
N ALA A 262 -3.52 -7.39 -7.79
CA ALA A 262 -2.64 -7.38 -8.94
C ALA A 262 -1.56 -6.27 -8.81
N ARG A 263 -0.51 -6.34 -9.61
CA ARG A 263 0.49 -5.27 -9.74
C ARG A 263 -0.19 -3.92 -10.00
N GLY A 264 0.21 -2.90 -9.26
CA GLY A 264 -0.37 -1.57 -9.29
C GLY A 264 -1.62 -1.38 -8.44
N THR A 265 -2.21 -2.45 -7.86
CA THR A 265 -3.37 -2.29 -6.95
C THR A 265 -2.96 -1.53 -5.69
N VAL A 266 -3.83 -0.59 -5.28
CA VAL A 266 -3.70 0.17 -4.03
C VAL A 266 -4.73 -0.30 -3.03
N THR A 267 -4.32 -0.62 -1.80
CA THR A 267 -5.24 -1.12 -0.76
C THR A 267 -5.00 -0.47 0.59
N VAL A 268 -6.07 -0.35 1.37
CA VAL A 268 -6.03 -0.01 2.81
C VAL A 268 -6.26 -1.29 3.62
N ARG A 269 -5.43 -1.52 4.62
CA ARG A 269 -5.62 -2.63 5.55
C ARG A 269 -6.77 -2.31 6.52
N ASN A 270 -7.83 -3.11 6.47
CA ASN A 270 -9.07 -2.89 7.21
C ASN A 270 -9.19 -3.71 8.51
N SER A 271 -8.29 -4.66 8.76
CA SER A 271 -8.37 -5.51 9.95
C SER A 271 -7.03 -6.07 10.39
N GLY A 272 -6.94 -6.42 11.69
CA GLY A 272 -5.77 -7.01 12.31
C GLY A 272 -4.64 -6.01 12.58
N LYS A 273 -3.43 -6.54 12.82
CA LYS A 273 -2.24 -5.71 13.08
C LYS A 273 -1.91 -4.88 11.84
N GLY A 274 -1.72 -3.58 12.02
CA GLY A 274 -1.41 -2.64 10.93
C GLY A 274 -2.64 -2.11 10.20
N VAL A 275 -3.82 -2.12 10.83
CA VAL A 275 -5.03 -1.46 10.31
C VAL A 275 -4.75 0.02 10.00
N GLY A 276 -5.33 0.54 8.89
CA GLY A 276 -5.08 1.90 8.41
C GLY A 276 -3.82 2.06 7.54
N LYS A 277 -2.97 1.04 7.44
CA LYS A 277 -1.83 1.08 6.50
C LYS A 277 -2.30 1.02 5.06
N LEU A 278 -1.64 1.80 4.21
CA LEU A 278 -1.80 1.77 2.76
C LEU A 278 -0.71 0.91 2.12
N TYR A 279 -1.06 0.21 1.03
CA TYR A 279 -0.14 -0.63 0.27
C TYR A 279 -0.29 -0.41 -1.23
N ILE A 280 0.83 -0.36 -1.96
CA ILE A 280 0.89 -0.39 -3.42
C ILE A 280 1.66 -1.65 -3.83
N TYR A 281 1.02 -2.53 -4.62
CA TYR A 281 1.60 -3.83 -4.97
C TYR A 281 2.50 -3.75 -6.20
N ARG A 282 3.71 -4.31 -6.08
CA ARG A 282 4.68 -4.49 -7.17
C ARG A 282 4.44 -5.80 -7.93
N GLU A 283 3.84 -6.80 -7.27
CA GLU A 283 3.56 -8.13 -7.82
C GLU A 283 2.11 -8.53 -7.59
N ASN A 284 1.69 -9.55 -8.36
CA ASN A 284 0.35 -10.10 -8.20
C ASN A 284 0.24 -10.92 -6.91
N ARG A 285 -0.76 -10.62 -6.11
CA ARG A 285 -1.11 -11.34 -4.88
C ARG A 285 -2.56 -11.78 -4.89
N VAL A 286 -2.83 -12.89 -4.20
CA VAL A 286 -4.20 -13.41 -4.04
C VAL A 286 -5.07 -12.45 -3.24
N LEU A 287 -6.38 -12.51 -3.47
CA LEU A 287 -7.38 -11.78 -2.69
C LEU A 287 -7.29 -12.12 -1.19
N THR A 288 -7.46 -11.12 -0.35
CA THR A 288 -7.65 -11.29 1.09
C THR A 288 -8.72 -10.32 1.61
N PRO A 289 -9.60 -10.76 2.51
CA PRO A 289 -10.65 -9.90 3.06
C PRO A 289 -10.13 -8.80 4.00
N ASN A 290 -8.85 -8.86 4.38
CA ASN A 290 -8.22 -7.91 5.31
C ASN A 290 -7.71 -6.63 4.62
N HIS A 291 -7.90 -6.51 3.31
CA HIS A 291 -7.49 -5.35 2.52
C HIS A 291 -8.66 -4.88 1.66
N THR A 292 -9.07 -3.65 1.84
CA THR A 292 -10.01 -2.94 0.95
C THR A 292 -9.23 -2.34 -0.21
N THR A 293 -9.70 -2.57 -1.44
CA THR A 293 -9.12 -1.98 -2.65
C THR A 293 -9.62 -0.55 -2.79
N VAL A 294 -8.70 0.42 -2.83
CA VAL A 294 -9.00 1.86 -2.93
C VAL A 294 -8.59 2.46 -4.28
N GLY A 295 -7.90 1.71 -5.11
CA GLY A 295 -7.53 2.19 -6.43
C GLY A 295 -6.48 1.34 -7.13
N LYS A 296 -6.02 1.86 -8.25
CA LYS A 296 -4.98 1.23 -9.05
C LYS A 296 -4.05 2.30 -9.65
N ILE A 297 -2.78 2.03 -9.65
CA ILE A 297 -1.81 2.86 -10.38
C ILE A 297 -2.08 2.73 -11.87
N ARG A 298 -2.28 3.86 -12.54
CA ARG A 298 -2.43 3.96 -13.98
C ARG A 298 -1.09 4.12 -14.66
N ASP A 299 -0.29 5.10 -14.21
CA ASP A 299 1.02 5.42 -14.75
C ASP A 299 2.04 5.64 -13.64
N GLY A 300 3.34 5.48 -13.94
CA GLY A 300 4.43 5.72 -12.99
C GLY A 300 4.80 4.52 -12.12
N MET A 301 4.46 3.30 -12.55
CA MET A 301 4.89 2.07 -11.87
C MET A 301 6.42 1.96 -11.79
N GLU A 302 7.15 2.62 -12.69
CA GLU A 302 8.60 2.72 -12.71
C GLU A 302 9.14 3.35 -11.42
N ILE A 303 8.44 4.38 -10.88
CA ILE A 303 8.80 5.00 -9.59
C ILE A 303 8.50 4.02 -8.43
N ILE A 304 7.35 3.34 -8.48
CA ILE A 304 6.98 2.35 -7.46
C ILE A 304 8.01 1.22 -7.37
N ASP A 305 8.55 0.77 -8.51
CA ASP A 305 9.52 -0.32 -8.55
C ASP A 305 10.88 0.02 -7.93
N ILE A 306 11.32 1.28 -8.06
CA ILE A 306 12.64 1.70 -7.58
C ILE A 306 12.62 2.33 -6.19
N ALA A 307 11.47 2.79 -5.72
CA ALA A 307 11.34 3.48 -4.44
C ALA A 307 11.79 2.62 -3.26
N LYS A 308 12.44 3.23 -2.29
CA LYS A 308 12.97 2.62 -1.08
C LYS A 308 12.34 3.24 0.16
N GLU A 309 12.50 2.56 1.30
CA GLU A 309 12.11 3.10 2.60
C GLU A 309 12.71 4.50 2.82
N ASN A 310 11.88 5.42 3.30
CA ASN A 310 12.11 6.86 3.49
C ASN A 310 12.09 7.74 2.24
N ASP A 311 11.95 7.18 1.04
CA ASP A 311 11.71 8.00 -0.16
C ASP A 311 10.33 8.68 -0.10
N PHE A 312 10.26 9.86 -0.75
CA PHE A 312 8.99 10.52 -1.06
C PHE A 312 8.64 10.31 -2.53
N ILE A 313 7.39 10.05 -2.82
CA ILE A 313 6.85 9.83 -4.16
C ILE A 313 5.81 10.91 -4.45
N THR A 314 5.94 11.61 -5.59
CA THR A 314 4.86 12.47 -6.09
C THR A 314 3.71 11.58 -6.55
N ILE A 315 2.51 11.83 -6.04
CA ILE A 315 1.31 11.06 -6.36
C ILE A 315 0.17 12.01 -6.77
N VAL A 316 -0.50 11.68 -7.85
CA VAL A 316 -1.61 12.45 -8.40
C VAL A 316 -2.80 11.52 -8.59
N SER A 317 -3.92 11.88 -8.00
CA SER A 317 -5.20 11.22 -8.26
C SER A 317 -5.93 11.98 -9.37
N GLU A 318 -6.54 11.26 -10.31
CA GLU A 318 -7.40 11.87 -11.32
C GLU A 318 -8.59 12.58 -10.65
N GLN A 319 -9.10 11.98 -9.59
CA GLN A 319 -10.14 12.54 -8.76
C GLN A 319 -9.56 13.34 -7.60
N GLN A 320 -9.86 14.64 -7.54
CA GLN A 320 -9.47 15.46 -6.41
C GLN A 320 -10.40 15.25 -5.21
N ARG A 321 -9.83 15.30 -4.01
CA ARG A 321 -10.61 15.26 -2.77
C ARG A 321 -11.51 16.49 -2.68
N ILE A 322 -12.79 16.27 -2.38
CA ILE A 322 -13.74 17.35 -2.06
C ILE A 322 -13.78 17.49 -0.54
N MET A 323 -12.92 18.35 0.00
CA MET A 323 -12.82 18.66 1.42
C MET A 323 -13.09 20.15 1.62
N THR A 324 -14.27 20.47 2.15
CA THR A 324 -14.72 21.86 2.34
C THR A 324 -14.60 22.34 3.79
N LEU A 325 -14.26 21.43 4.72
CA LEU A 325 -14.06 21.80 6.12
C LEU A 325 -12.92 22.81 6.27
N ASN A 326 -13.10 23.78 7.16
CA ASN A 326 -12.17 24.89 7.41
C ASN A 326 -12.01 25.88 6.24
N THR A 327 -12.88 25.82 5.23
CA THR A 327 -13.00 26.89 4.21
C THR A 327 -14.21 27.75 4.50
N THR A 328 -14.30 28.91 3.84
CA THR A 328 -15.49 29.75 3.95
C THR A 328 -16.60 29.26 3.03
N GLN A 329 -17.86 29.63 3.34
CA GLN A 329 -19.00 29.33 2.49
C GLN A 329 -18.82 29.88 1.06
N ALA A 330 -18.22 31.06 0.90
CA ALA A 330 -17.97 31.66 -0.42
C ALA A 330 -16.91 30.89 -1.22
N GLU A 331 -15.79 30.47 -0.58
CA GLU A 331 -14.74 29.69 -1.24
C GLU A 331 -15.29 28.35 -1.72
N THR A 332 -16.05 27.66 -0.86
CA THR A 332 -16.70 26.40 -1.20
C THR A 332 -17.70 26.55 -2.34
N SER A 333 -18.52 27.61 -2.34
CA SER A 333 -19.47 27.84 -3.45
C SER A 333 -18.74 27.94 -4.78
N LYS A 334 -17.63 28.67 -4.86
CA LYS A 334 -16.82 28.79 -6.09
C LYS A 334 -16.22 27.46 -6.52
N LEU A 335 -15.71 26.68 -5.57
CA LEU A 335 -15.14 25.36 -5.84
C LEU A 335 -16.21 24.42 -6.44
N LEU A 336 -17.36 24.28 -5.77
CA LEU A 336 -18.42 23.38 -6.18
C LEU A 336 -19.09 23.82 -7.50
N GLU A 337 -19.23 25.13 -7.73
CA GLU A 337 -19.69 25.66 -9.01
C GLU A 337 -18.78 25.29 -10.17
N SER A 338 -17.45 25.35 -9.96
CA SER A 338 -16.47 24.93 -10.98
C SER A 338 -16.53 23.44 -11.31
N MET A 339 -17.03 22.62 -10.37
CA MET A 339 -17.22 21.17 -10.52
C MET A 339 -18.66 20.78 -10.96
N GLY A 340 -19.57 21.74 -11.10
CA GLY A 340 -20.97 21.48 -11.44
C GLY A 340 -21.76 20.83 -10.31
N ILE A 341 -21.34 21.00 -9.05
CA ILE A 341 -21.98 20.40 -7.86
C ILE A 341 -22.88 21.43 -7.19
N GLU A 342 -24.13 21.05 -6.88
CA GLU A 342 -25.08 21.90 -6.14
C GLU A 342 -24.59 22.12 -4.71
N HIS A 343 -24.51 23.39 -4.29
CA HIS A 343 -24.12 23.78 -2.93
C HIS A 343 -25.33 24.22 -2.11
N VAL A 344 -25.59 23.58 -0.98
CA VAL A 344 -26.62 23.97 0.00
C VAL A 344 -25.95 24.37 1.31
N ARG A 345 -26.25 25.59 1.77
CA ARG A 345 -25.68 26.16 3.00
C ARG A 345 -26.64 26.00 4.17
N GLU A 346 -26.16 25.50 5.30
CA GLU A 346 -26.87 25.40 6.57
C GLU A 346 -26.09 26.05 7.71
N GLY A 347 -26.75 26.26 8.86
CA GLY A 347 -26.15 26.95 10.02
C GLY A 347 -25.92 28.43 9.73
N ALA A 348 -24.68 28.92 9.90
CA ALA A 348 -24.30 30.23 9.45
C ALA A 348 -24.07 30.19 7.94
N VAL A 349 -24.89 30.94 7.20
CA VAL A 349 -24.92 30.92 5.70
C VAL A 349 -24.15 32.08 5.07
N ASP A 350 -23.65 33.00 5.89
CA ASP A 350 -22.87 34.15 5.44
C ASP A 350 -21.60 33.72 4.71
N ASP A 351 -21.15 34.54 3.76
CA ASP A 351 -20.02 34.21 2.88
C ASP A 351 -18.70 33.92 3.63
N ASP A 352 -18.48 34.55 4.77
CA ASP A 352 -17.30 34.40 5.63
C ASP A 352 -17.44 33.33 6.73
N ALA A 353 -18.63 32.70 6.85
CA ALA A 353 -18.85 31.61 7.79
C ALA A 353 -17.96 30.41 7.45
N ILE A 354 -17.34 29.81 8.48
CA ILE A 354 -16.43 28.68 8.34
C ILE A 354 -17.22 27.37 8.36
N ILE A 355 -16.97 26.51 7.38
CA ILE A 355 -17.61 25.20 7.26
C ILE A 355 -16.98 24.24 8.26
N VAL A 356 -17.80 23.60 9.07
CA VAL A 356 -17.38 22.61 10.08
C VAL A 356 -17.95 21.21 9.86
N GLU A 357 -19.02 21.09 9.07
CA GLU A 357 -19.57 19.81 8.65
C GLU A 357 -19.93 19.84 7.16
N GLN A 358 -19.80 18.69 6.49
CA GLN A 358 -20.25 18.49 5.11
C GLN A 358 -21.02 17.17 4.96
N THR A 359 -22.04 17.16 4.10
CA THR A 359 -22.87 15.97 3.80
C THR A 359 -23.19 15.93 2.30
N PRO A 360 -22.81 14.86 1.56
CA PRO A 360 -22.10 13.67 2.02
C PRO A 360 -20.70 13.96 2.56
N LYS A 361 -20.18 13.06 3.43
CA LYS A 361 -18.85 13.21 4.03
C LYS A 361 -17.73 12.83 3.07
N PHE A 362 -17.97 11.92 2.12
CA PHE A 362 -16.96 11.33 1.27
C PHE A 362 -17.02 11.86 -0.15
N THR A 363 -15.86 12.14 -0.72
CA THR A 363 -15.70 12.70 -2.08
C THR A 363 -16.49 11.92 -3.14
N VAL A 364 -16.39 10.60 -3.12
CA VAL A 364 -17.07 9.72 -4.09
C VAL A 364 -18.59 9.86 -4.02
N ASP A 365 -19.15 10.00 -2.82
CA ASP A 365 -20.59 10.16 -2.63
C ASP A 365 -21.06 11.55 -3.07
N VAL A 366 -20.27 12.60 -2.78
CA VAL A 366 -20.56 13.96 -3.28
C VAL A 366 -20.67 13.98 -4.80
N LEU A 367 -19.73 13.33 -5.48
CA LEU A 367 -19.72 13.27 -6.95
C LEU A 367 -20.89 12.47 -7.52
N LYS A 368 -21.29 11.37 -6.85
CA LYS A 368 -22.44 10.56 -7.25
C LYS A 368 -23.77 11.32 -7.08
N GLU A 369 -23.90 12.07 -5.98
CA GLU A 369 -25.13 12.83 -5.69
C GLU A 369 -25.19 14.16 -6.48
N GLY A 370 -24.03 14.70 -6.91
CA GLY A 370 -23.96 16.01 -7.56
C GLY A 370 -24.38 17.17 -6.65
N LYS A 371 -24.36 16.95 -5.34
CA LYS A 371 -24.84 17.89 -4.32
C LYS A 371 -24.00 17.79 -3.05
N LEU A 372 -23.75 18.93 -2.41
CA LEU A 372 -23.11 19.04 -1.10
C LEU A 372 -23.85 20.00 -0.20
N VAL A 373 -24.23 19.52 1.00
CA VAL A 373 -24.75 20.35 2.08
C VAL A 373 -23.61 20.68 3.04
N THR A 374 -23.40 21.95 3.36
CA THR A 374 -22.38 22.39 4.30
C THR A 374 -23.00 23.11 5.48
N LYS A 375 -22.49 22.87 6.69
CA LYS A 375 -22.88 23.58 7.89
C LYS A 375 -21.79 24.55 8.29
N GLY A 376 -22.11 25.83 8.20
CA GLY A 376 -21.23 26.94 8.62
C GLY A 376 -21.42 27.33 10.07
N ILE A 377 -20.35 27.87 10.66
CA ILE A 377 -20.37 28.59 11.95
C ILE A 377 -19.69 29.95 11.79
N PRO A 378 -20.04 30.96 12.61
CA PRO A 378 -19.28 32.19 12.68
C PRO A 378 -17.82 31.92 13.07
N LYS A 379 -16.87 32.68 12.47
CA LYS A 379 -15.43 32.49 12.69
C LYS A 379 -15.01 32.55 14.16
N ASP A 380 -15.69 33.37 14.96
CA ASP A 380 -15.46 33.49 16.41
C ASP A 380 -15.94 32.29 17.21
N LYS A 381 -16.60 31.29 16.58
CA LYS A 381 -17.02 30.02 17.19
C LYS A 381 -16.08 28.85 16.92
N LEU A 382 -15.07 29.04 16.10
CA LEU A 382 -14.04 28.03 15.83
C LEU A 382 -12.83 28.30 16.73
N CYS A 383 -12.41 27.32 17.53
CA CYS A 383 -11.18 27.43 18.34
C CYS A 383 -9.96 26.95 17.56
N SER A 384 -8.90 27.74 17.53
CA SER A 384 -7.60 27.25 17.08
C SER A 384 -6.81 26.67 18.26
N ILE A 385 -6.13 25.56 18.04
CA ILE A 385 -5.33 24.86 19.03
C ILE A 385 -3.92 24.61 18.50
N GLN A 386 -2.95 24.57 19.41
CA GLN A 386 -1.59 24.14 19.12
C GLN A 386 -1.32 22.87 19.92
N LEU A 387 -0.91 21.79 19.24
CA LEU A 387 -0.58 20.52 19.89
C LEU A 387 0.93 20.41 20.14
N TYR A 388 1.29 19.79 21.24
CA TYR A 388 2.67 19.64 21.71
C TYR A 388 3.29 18.34 21.18
N PRO A 389 4.40 18.41 20.42
CA PRO A 389 5.03 17.23 19.83
C PRO A 389 5.64 16.27 20.87
N GLU A 390 5.96 16.77 22.09
CA GLU A 390 6.54 15.97 23.17
C GLU A 390 5.56 14.94 23.76
N ALA A 391 4.26 15.17 23.62
CA ALA A 391 3.22 14.24 24.03
C ALA A 391 2.73 13.38 22.85
N TYR A 392 3.65 12.74 22.14
CA TYR A 392 3.41 12.11 20.83
C TYR A 392 2.22 11.13 20.80
N ARG A 393 2.11 10.20 21.77
CA ARG A 393 1.01 9.22 21.81
C ARG A 393 -0.32 9.88 22.15
N SER A 394 -0.27 10.83 23.07
CA SER A 394 -1.47 11.54 23.53
C SER A 394 -1.99 12.50 22.46
N THR A 395 -1.11 13.20 21.73
CA THR A 395 -1.52 14.04 20.60
C THR A 395 -2.05 13.21 19.42
N TRP A 396 -1.47 12.04 19.15
CA TRP A 396 -2.00 11.12 18.15
C TRP A 396 -3.41 10.63 18.54
N TYR A 397 -3.61 10.23 19.80
CA TYR A 397 -4.92 9.87 20.34
C TYR A 397 -5.92 11.02 20.20
N PHE A 398 -5.51 12.25 20.57
CA PHE A 398 -6.35 13.44 20.43
C PHE A 398 -6.79 13.65 18.99
N ARG A 399 -5.85 13.66 18.03
CA ARG A 399 -6.17 13.81 16.61
C ARG A 399 -7.08 12.68 16.09
N LYS A 400 -6.85 11.45 16.55
CA LYS A 400 -7.71 10.31 16.20
C LYS A 400 -9.13 10.50 16.69
N LEU A 401 -9.29 10.85 17.95
CA LEU A 401 -10.60 11.00 18.60
C LEU A 401 -11.41 12.16 17.98
N THR A 402 -10.75 13.27 17.72
CA THR A 402 -11.38 14.48 17.17
C THR A 402 -11.58 14.43 15.67
N GLY A 403 -10.95 13.51 14.95
CA GLY A 403 -10.97 13.43 13.49
C GLY A 403 -9.88 14.24 12.77
N LEU A 404 -9.02 14.96 13.50
CA LEU A 404 -7.94 15.80 12.94
C LEU A 404 -6.84 15.02 12.20
N LEU A 405 -6.81 13.68 12.27
CA LEU A 405 -5.90 12.87 11.46
C LEU A 405 -6.26 12.93 9.97
N GLU A 406 -7.54 13.05 9.64
CA GLU A 406 -8.03 13.02 8.26
C GLU A 406 -8.69 14.34 7.82
N ASN A 407 -9.10 15.17 8.78
CA ASN A 407 -9.86 16.40 8.52
C ASN A 407 -9.17 17.62 9.11
N PRO A 408 -9.33 18.81 8.52
CA PRO A 408 -8.79 20.05 9.07
C PRO A 408 -9.61 20.62 10.26
N ILE A 409 -10.82 20.11 10.49
CA ILE A 409 -11.69 20.42 11.62
C ILE A 409 -11.84 19.19 12.49
N GLY A 410 -11.64 19.35 13.80
CA GLY A 410 -11.89 18.36 14.83
C GLY A 410 -13.13 18.69 15.66
N GLU A 411 -13.79 17.65 16.16
CA GLU A 411 -14.97 17.76 17.01
C GLU A 411 -14.65 17.28 18.43
N LEU A 412 -15.00 18.09 19.43
CA LEU A 412 -14.93 17.75 20.84
C LEU A 412 -16.33 17.87 21.44
N LYS A 413 -16.97 16.75 21.74
CA LYS A 413 -18.29 16.72 22.36
C LYS A 413 -18.17 16.86 23.86
N VAL A 414 -18.89 17.82 24.45
CA VAL A 414 -18.90 18.08 25.89
C VAL A 414 -19.54 16.91 26.63
N HIS A 415 -18.76 16.26 27.48
CA HIS A 415 -19.23 15.22 28.39
C HIS A 415 -19.76 15.81 29.68
N PHE A 416 -19.09 16.84 30.19
CA PHE A 416 -19.45 17.45 31.46
C PHE A 416 -18.92 18.92 31.54
N ALA A 417 -19.81 19.82 31.85
CA ALA A 417 -19.47 21.22 32.07
C ALA A 417 -20.24 21.76 33.30
N VAL A 418 -19.53 22.22 34.34
CA VAL A 418 -20.16 22.81 35.53
C VAL A 418 -19.89 24.30 35.57
N PRO A 419 -20.94 25.12 35.43
CA PRO A 419 -20.81 26.56 35.65
C PRO A 419 -20.15 26.87 36.98
N GLY A 420 -19.11 27.72 36.99
CA GLY A 420 -18.35 28.10 38.17
C GLY A 420 -17.17 27.21 38.55
N MET A 421 -17.04 26.00 38.03
CA MET A 421 -15.83 25.16 38.22
C MET A 421 -14.68 25.49 37.27
N LYS A 422 -14.91 26.38 36.32
CA LYS A 422 -13.88 26.79 35.31
C LYS A 422 -13.23 25.61 34.61
N LEU A 423 -14.01 24.55 34.33
CA LEU A 423 -13.58 23.28 33.81
C LEU A 423 -14.61 22.73 32.83
N THR A 424 -14.19 22.40 31.62
CA THR A 424 -15.00 21.69 30.64
C THR A 424 -14.31 20.37 30.29
N ILE A 425 -15.04 19.26 30.42
CA ILE A 425 -14.58 17.91 30.10
C ILE A 425 -15.33 17.41 28.87
N PHE A 426 -14.58 16.86 27.93
CA PHE A 426 -15.09 16.31 26.67
C PHE A 426 -15.05 14.79 26.71
N GLU A 427 -15.90 14.16 25.88
CA GLU A 427 -15.96 12.71 25.72
C GLU A 427 -14.59 12.15 25.29
N GLY A 428 -14.28 10.96 25.76
CA GLY A 428 -13.09 10.21 25.41
C GLY A 428 -13.43 8.80 24.95
N ASP A 429 -12.46 8.11 24.39
CA ASP A 429 -12.57 6.70 24.01
C ASP A 429 -11.65 5.84 24.88
N LYS A 430 -12.23 5.18 25.86
CA LYS A 430 -11.51 4.33 26.80
C LYS A 430 -10.80 3.15 26.13
N LYS A 431 -11.33 2.62 25.01
CA LYS A 431 -10.71 1.53 24.27
C LYS A 431 -9.42 2.00 23.59
N ASN A 432 -9.48 3.14 22.91
CA ASN A 432 -8.34 3.74 22.21
C ASN A 432 -7.33 4.41 23.17
N ALA A 433 -7.74 4.75 24.39
CA ALA A 433 -6.87 5.33 25.42
C ALA A 433 -5.96 4.29 26.12
N LYS A 434 -6.16 3.00 25.86
CA LYS A 434 -5.26 1.95 26.35
C LYS A 434 -3.86 2.15 25.78
N GLY A 435 -2.88 2.33 26.68
CA GLY A 435 -1.49 2.59 26.28
C GLY A 435 -1.09 4.07 26.30
N LEU A 436 -1.97 4.99 26.71
CA LEU A 436 -1.61 6.36 27.04
C LEU A 436 -0.82 6.38 28.35
N VAL A 437 0.48 6.14 28.25
CA VAL A 437 1.40 6.26 29.38
C VAL A 437 1.54 7.73 29.80
N PRO A 438 2.04 8.04 31.02
CA PRO A 438 2.40 9.39 31.37
C PRO A 438 3.39 10.01 30.37
N GLU A 439 2.97 11.10 29.74
CA GLU A 439 3.73 11.93 28.80
C GLU A 439 3.46 13.40 29.17
N LYS A 440 4.46 14.27 29.23
CA LYS A 440 4.31 15.71 29.55
C LYS A 440 3.28 15.96 30.66
N THR A 441 3.47 15.31 31.82
CA THR A 441 2.64 15.51 33.01
C THR A 441 2.96 16.85 33.69
N PRO A 442 1.95 17.61 34.19
CA PRO A 442 2.20 18.83 34.94
C PRO A 442 3.00 18.55 36.22
N GLU A 443 3.87 19.47 36.62
CA GLU A 443 4.63 19.37 37.86
C GLU A 443 4.04 20.25 39.00
N THR A 444 3.71 21.49 38.67
CA THR A 444 3.31 22.49 39.68
C THR A 444 2.01 23.23 39.35
N VAL A 445 1.69 23.38 38.07
CA VAL A 445 0.54 24.15 37.60
C VAL A 445 0.08 23.67 36.26
N VAL A 446 -1.22 23.63 36.03
CA VAL A 446 -1.87 23.59 34.73
C VAL A 446 -2.37 24.98 34.42
N LYS A 447 -1.99 25.53 33.29
CA LYS A 447 -2.37 26.88 32.88
C LYS A 447 -3.73 26.91 32.22
N ALA A 448 -4.39 28.05 32.29
CA ALA A 448 -5.63 28.31 31.58
C ALA A 448 -5.44 28.05 30.08
N GLY A 449 -6.38 27.33 29.47
CA GLY A 449 -6.35 26.97 28.06
C GLY A 449 -5.53 25.73 27.72
N GLU A 450 -4.74 25.17 28.65
CA GLU A 450 -4.06 23.89 28.39
C GLU A 450 -5.07 22.74 28.23
N ILE A 451 -4.83 21.93 27.19
CA ILE A 451 -5.63 20.76 26.87
C ILE A 451 -4.97 19.54 27.49
N GLY A 452 -5.70 18.87 28.37
CA GLY A 452 -5.19 17.67 29.04
C GLY A 452 -6.00 16.43 28.70
N ILE A 453 -5.33 15.29 28.76
CA ILE A 453 -5.94 13.97 28.58
C ILE A 453 -5.64 13.11 29.80
N THR A 454 -6.66 12.43 30.31
CA THR A 454 -6.47 11.46 31.39
C THR A 454 -5.72 10.23 30.85
N ASN A 455 -4.53 9.95 31.36
CA ASN A 455 -3.72 8.81 30.95
C ASN A 455 -4.18 7.51 31.66
N MET A 456 -3.50 6.39 31.34
CA MET A 456 -3.89 5.06 31.83
C MET A 456 -3.73 4.86 33.36
N SER A 457 -3.14 5.81 34.08
CA SER A 457 -2.97 5.74 35.56
C SER A 457 -4.27 5.99 36.29
N ALA A 458 -5.31 6.52 35.63
CA ALA A 458 -6.61 6.80 36.26
C ALA A 458 -7.75 5.99 35.58
N LYS A 459 -8.84 5.83 36.35
CA LYS A 459 -10.03 5.07 35.95
C LYS A 459 -10.73 5.66 34.69
N ASN A 460 -10.70 6.99 34.60
CA ASN A 460 -11.36 7.74 33.51
C ASN A 460 -10.41 8.04 32.34
N MET A 461 -9.49 7.11 32.04
CA MET A 461 -8.54 7.28 30.96
C MET A 461 -9.22 7.66 29.64
N GLY A 462 -8.58 8.57 28.90
CA GLY A 462 -9.01 9.05 27.60
C GLY A 462 -9.94 10.27 27.61
N LEU A 463 -10.49 10.69 28.77
CA LEU A 463 -11.22 11.95 28.83
C LEU A 463 -10.29 13.11 28.49
N ILE A 464 -10.83 14.11 27.80
CA ILE A 464 -10.14 15.35 27.45
C ILE A 464 -10.72 16.47 28.32
N GLY A 465 -9.90 17.39 28.78
CA GLY A 465 -10.36 18.52 29.56
C GLY A 465 -9.60 19.80 29.23
N ILE A 466 -10.28 20.93 29.49
CA ILE A 466 -9.70 22.27 29.35
C ILE A 466 -10.17 23.09 30.56
N ARG A 467 -9.22 23.77 31.23
CA ARG A 467 -9.52 24.71 32.31
C ARG A 467 -9.48 26.14 31.81
N SER A 468 -10.38 26.97 32.33
CA SER A 468 -10.40 28.40 32.02
C SER A 468 -9.58 29.26 32.99
N GLU A 469 -8.99 28.67 34.02
CA GLU A 469 -8.07 29.33 34.94
C GLU A 469 -6.96 28.38 35.38
N ASP A 470 -5.85 28.96 35.87
CA ASP A 470 -4.71 28.19 36.37
C ASP A 470 -5.12 27.31 37.56
N ASN A 471 -4.57 26.10 37.63
CA ASN A 471 -4.82 25.17 38.72
C ASN A 471 -3.53 24.51 39.22
N HIS A 472 -3.32 24.51 40.53
CA HIS A 472 -2.11 24.00 41.17
C HIS A 472 -2.27 22.62 41.80
N GLU A 473 -3.43 21.99 41.67
CA GLU A 473 -3.75 20.74 42.37
C GLU A 473 -4.20 19.63 41.41
N PHE A 474 -5.05 19.97 40.45
CA PHE A 474 -5.65 19.00 39.52
C PHE A 474 -5.45 19.37 38.07
N GLY A 475 -5.31 18.33 37.21
CA GLY A 475 -5.25 18.46 35.78
C GLY A 475 -6.57 18.93 35.12
N PRO A 476 -6.58 19.15 33.81
CA PRO A 476 -7.75 19.62 33.06
C PRO A 476 -8.95 18.67 33.07
N THR A 477 -8.77 17.41 33.46
CA THR A 477 -9.84 16.42 33.64
C THR A 477 -10.24 16.18 35.08
N ALA A 478 -9.81 17.06 36.00
CA ALA A 478 -9.96 16.92 37.46
C ALA A 478 -9.22 15.72 38.08
N GLU A 479 -8.31 15.10 37.35
CA GLU A 479 -7.42 14.04 37.83
C GLU A 479 -6.11 14.63 38.39
N SER A 480 -5.35 13.84 39.15
CA SER A 480 -4.02 14.23 39.61
C SER A 480 -3.08 14.54 38.46
N PHE A 481 -2.04 15.34 38.70
CA PHE A 481 -1.04 15.68 37.68
C PHE A 481 -0.37 14.44 37.07
N SER A 482 -0.04 13.43 37.85
CA SER A 482 0.54 12.17 37.38
C SER A 482 -0.38 11.37 36.44
N ALA A 483 -1.69 11.56 36.53
CA ALA A 483 -2.70 10.93 35.70
C ALA A 483 -3.11 11.80 34.49
N THR A 484 -2.46 12.93 34.27
CA THR A 484 -2.80 13.92 33.23
C THR A 484 -1.63 14.09 32.27
N ASN A 485 -1.91 14.00 30.97
CA ASN A 485 -0.96 14.38 29.90
C ASN A 485 -1.43 15.70 29.28
N ILE A 486 -0.57 16.72 29.27
CA ILE A 486 -0.85 17.99 28.59
C ILE A 486 -0.45 17.86 27.13
N VAL A 487 -1.42 17.98 26.24
CA VAL A 487 -1.27 17.70 24.80
C VAL A 487 -1.24 18.96 23.94
N GLY A 488 -1.63 20.10 24.47
CA GLY A 488 -1.66 21.34 23.69
C GLY A 488 -2.27 22.50 24.45
N LEU A 489 -2.51 23.57 23.70
CA LEU A 489 -3.05 24.83 24.19
C LEU A 489 -4.11 25.36 23.23
N VAL A 490 -5.17 25.97 23.75
CA VAL A 490 -6.15 26.75 22.99
C VAL A 490 -5.55 28.12 22.67
N CYS A 491 -5.47 28.47 21.39
CA CYS A 491 -4.81 29.69 20.92
C CYS A 491 -5.78 30.84 20.61
N SER A 492 -7.05 30.53 20.30
CA SER A 492 -8.05 31.56 19.97
C SER A 492 -9.45 31.17 20.42
N ASN A 493 -10.30 32.18 20.61
CA ASN A 493 -11.74 32.04 20.94
C ASN A 493 -12.01 31.21 22.20
N PHE A 494 -11.13 31.35 23.18
CA PHE A 494 -11.14 30.58 24.41
C PHE A 494 -12.43 30.76 25.24
N GLU A 495 -13.03 31.99 25.22
CA GLU A 495 -14.24 32.33 25.97
C GLU A 495 -15.48 31.50 25.57
N ILE A 496 -15.42 30.79 24.44
CA ILE A 496 -16.51 29.89 24.04
C ILE A 496 -16.61 28.70 24.98
N ILE A 497 -15.46 28.18 25.41
CA ILE A 497 -15.36 26.96 26.21
C ILE A 497 -16.14 27.07 27.52
N GLU A 498 -16.12 28.24 28.16
CA GLU A 498 -16.87 28.49 29.40
C GLU A 498 -18.40 28.51 29.23
N LYS A 499 -18.86 28.71 27.99
CA LYS A 499 -20.27 28.83 27.65
C LYS A 499 -20.89 27.52 27.16
N LEU A 500 -20.06 26.51 26.91
CA LEU A 500 -20.50 25.21 26.41
C LEU A 500 -21.32 24.46 27.47
N LYS A 501 -22.33 23.76 26.99
CA LYS A 501 -23.19 22.88 27.80
C LYS A 501 -22.94 21.42 27.43
N GLU A 502 -23.34 20.53 28.32
CA GLU A 502 -23.30 19.08 28.10
C GLU A 502 -24.00 18.70 26.79
N GLY A 503 -23.32 17.86 25.98
CA GLY A 503 -23.76 17.41 24.67
C GLY A 503 -23.46 18.35 23.51
N GLU A 504 -23.06 19.61 23.75
CA GLU A 504 -22.63 20.53 22.68
C GLU A 504 -21.27 20.13 22.11
N ILE A 505 -21.00 20.54 20.85
CA ILE A 505 -19.75 20.25 20.14
C ILE A 505 -18.91 21.53 20.07
N LEU A 506 -17.67 21.44 20.51
CA LEU A 506 -16.63 22.42 20.24
C LEU A 506 -15.89 22.01 18.96
N TYR A 507 -15.90 22.88 17.95
CA TYR A 507 -15.10 22.71 16.75
C TYR A 507 -13.71 23.31 16.95
N VAL A 508 -12.69 22.55 16.56
CA VAL A 508 -11.29 22.95 16.70
C VAL A 508 -10.53 22.78 15.38
N THR A 509 -9.56 23.65 15.16
CA THR A 509 -8.60 23.51 14.06
C THR A 509 -7.19 23.62 14.59
N GLU A 510 -6.26 22.81 14.07
CA GLU A 510 -4.87 22.85 14.47
C GLU A 510 -4.15 24.00 13.76
N SER A 511 -3.58 24.94 14.53
CA SER A 511 -2.75 26.01 13.95
C SER A 511 -1.42 25.44 13.48
N MET A 512 -1.03 25.72 12.22
CA MET A 512 0.33 25.43 11.77
C MET A 512 1.30 26.30 12.60
N SER A 513 2.23 25.67 13.28
CA SER A 513 3.33 26.32 14.02
C SER A 513 4.37 26.89 13.05
#